data_0236128a035f9142c779887f575b866a
#
_entry.id   0236128a035f9142c779887f575b866a
#
_cell.length_a   1.000
_cell.length_b   1.000
_cell.length_c   1.000
_cell.angle_alpha   90.00
_cell.angle_beta   90.00
_cell.angle_gamma   90.00
#
_symmetry.space_group_name_H-M   'P 1'
#
loop_
_entity.id
_entity.type
_entity.pdbx_description
1 polymer ?
#
loop_
_entity_poly.entity_id
_entity_poly.type
_entity_poly.pdbx_seq_one_letter_code
_entity_poly.pdbx_strand_id
1 'polypeptide(L)'
;YGTLTLTAGGRYIYVLNNTLPSVQALGTGETLTDTFTYQAIDNHGAIGSNTLTVTINGTNDAPTMSLAAAAFARTDLTLTGVLPPPHDPDAHDTASYQPLTAQAGLYGTLTLNADGTYTYVLNNTLDTVRELGAGESLQDVFSCTVIDSHGATGAGVFTITINGSNDAPTAADATASVTAAVSGDQVLATGILPHPADPNIHDVLSFVPLAAEAGSYGTLTLAADGSWTYTLNNAADAVRQLGAGATLTDTITYQVADNHGATGNATLSVTIYGVNDLPAVAAATASVTEDTAAAASGILPAPTDPDSGDSVSFVPITGGAGLFGTLNLDADGHYTYTLNNSLAAVQGLGEGQTLTDTFTYTVTDNHGGTGSNTLTVTIHGQDEYPGDLIEDARTTLTAPLPIPPETESILGTLTGLAYNLLGGTSGSYGTFTLHGDGTVTYNLNNGLPAVQALGEGETLSDTIHYTLGLPGLPLLSVSGSYTVTIHGTNDLPDVAAATAQVTEDTALTASGTLPAPHDTDIHDTLSFLPQNATEGAYGSLTLAADGHYTYTLHNDAADVQNLHT
;
A
#
# COMPACT_ATOMS: atom_id res chain seq x y z
N TYR A 1 61.69 9.78 -48.72
CA TYR A 1 60.45 9.11 -48.48
C TYR A 1 60.47 7.63 -48.83
N GLY A 2 61.49 7.14 -49.47
CA GLY A 2 61.63 5.72 -49.83
C GLY A 2 63.11 5.32 -50.05
N THR A 3 63.32 4.16 -50.58
CA THR A 3 64.64 3.63 -50.86
C THR A 3 64.77 3.37 -52.34
N LEU A 4 65.85 3.99 -52.98
CA LEU A 4 66.18 3.76 -54.36
C LEU A 4 67.31 2.71 -54.46
N THR A 5 67.07 1.71 -55.24
CA THR A 5 68.13 0.72 -55.64
C THR A 5 68.40 0.92 -57.13
N LEU A 6 69.65 1.22 -57.47
CA LEU A 6 70.05 1.44 -58.86
C LEU A 6 71.07 0.34 -59.22
N THR A 7 70.86 -0.29 -60.36
CA THR A 7 71.78 -1.29 -60.90
C THR A 7 72.72 -0.68 -61.92
N ALA A 8 73.86 -1.32 -62.16
CA ALA A 8 74.85 -0.90 -63.15
C ALA A 8 74.28 -0.83 -64.58
N GLY A 9 73.19 -1.50 -64.90
CA GLY A 9 72.51 -1.47 -66.19
C GLY A 9 71.48 -0.32 -66.30
N GLY A 10 71.40 0.62 -65.34
CA GLY A 10 70.53 1.74 -65.37
C GLY A 10 69.09 1.43 -64.94
N ARG A 11 68.80 0.20 -64.54
CA ARG A 11 67.48 -0.14 -63.98
C ARG A 11 67.42 0.33 -62.55
N TYR A 12 66.32 0.94 -62.17
CA TYR A 12 66.06 1.31 -60.77
C TYR A 12 64.76 0.76 -60.25
N ILE A 13 64.72 0.57 -58.96
CA ILE A 13 63.48 0.27 -58.17
C ILE A 13 63.43 1.28 -57.05
N TYR A 14 62.33 1.98 -56.99
CA TYR A 14 62.04 2.78 -55.83
C TYR A 14 60.94 2.10 -54.98
N VAL A 15 61.20 1.95 -53.70
CA VAL A 15 60.27 1.39 -52.74
C VAL A 15 59.90 2.48 -51.80
N LEU A 16 58.67 2.91 -51.90
CA LEU A 16 58.09 3.92 -51.01
C LEU A 16 57.97 3.39 -49.59
N ASN A 17 58.37 4.15 -48.59
CA ASN A 17 58.08 3.90 -47.20
C ASN A 17 56.71 4.49 -46.85
N ASN A 18 55.67 3.70 -47.09
CA ASN A 18 54.30 4.13 -46.88
C ASN A 18 53.92 4.25 -45.40
N THR A 19 54.84 3.97 -44.44
CA THR A 19 54.59 4.18 -43.02
C THR A 19 55.02 5.54 -42.49
N LEU A 20 55.67 6.36 -43.35
CA LEU A 20 56.08 7.71 -42.98
C LEU A 20 54.86 8.63 -42.80
N PRO A 21 54.76 9.38 -41.67
CA PRO A 21 53.67 10.30 -41.45
C PRO A 21 53.49 11.34 -42.58
N SER A 22 54.58 11.80 -43.16
CA SER A 22 54.58 12.76 -44.30
C SER A 22 54.03 12.16 -45.59
N VAL A 23 54.11 10.84 -45.77
CA VAL A 23 53.53 10.14 -46.94
C VAL A 23 52.07 9.86 -46.70
N GLN A 24 51.74 9.44 -45.48
CA GLN A 24 50.34 9.22 -45.06
C GLN A 24 49.51 10.51 -45.00
N ALA A 25 50.14 11.66 -44.85
CA ALA A 25 49.49 12.94 -44.78
C ALA A 25 49.27 13.58 -46.16
N LEU A 26 49.52 12.87 -47.25
CA LEU A 26 49.32 13.36 -48.62
C LEU A 26 47.93 13.04 -49.11
N GLY A 27 47.10 14.04 -49.28
CA GLY A 27 45.77 13.93 -49.89
C GLY A 27 45.81 13.92 -51.44
N THR A 28 44.61 13.76 -52.01
CA THR A 28 44.42 13.80 -53.47
C THR A 28 44.95 15.07 -54.11
N GLY A 29 45.85 14.88 -55.10
CA GLY A 29 46.46 16.00 -55.84
C GLY A 29 47.68 16.59 -55.16
N GLU A 30 48.03 16.17 -53.98
CA GLU A 30 49.25 16.58 -53.29
C GLU A 30 50.42 15.67 -53.70
N THR A 31 51.60 16.20 -53.63
CA THR A 31 52.78 15.45 -54.03
C THR A 31 53.97 15.74 -53.12
N LEU A 32 54.75 14.72 -52.88
CA LEU A 32 56.10 14.85 -52.35
C LEU A 32 57.10 14.42 -53.42
N THR A 33 58.30 14.94 -53.29
CA THR A 33 59.35 14.66 -54.26
C THR A 33 60.59 14.11 -53.55
N ASP A 34 61.01 12.96 -54.00
CA ASP A 34 62.27 12.40 -53.60
C ASP A 34 63.27 12.63 -54.74
N THR A 35 64.44 13.16 -54.43
CA THR A 35 65.45 13.44 -55.41
C THR A 35 66.74 12.69 -55.08
N PHE A 36 67.18 11.89 -56.03
CA PHE A 36 68.38 11.09 -55.89
C PHE A 36 69.41 11.46 -56.94
N THR A 37 70.62 11.86 -56.55
CA THR A 37 71.69 12.08 -57.46
C THR A 37 72.31 10.74 -57.83
N TYR A 38 72.42 10.43 -59.12
CA TYR A 38 73.06 9.24 -59.59
C TYR A 38 74.29 9.62 -60.50
N GLN A 39 75.22 8.73 -60.60
CA GLN A 39 76.42 8.96 -61.36
C GLN A 39 76.61 7.80 -62.33
N ALA A 40 77.14 8.15 -63.52
CA ALA A 40 77.64 7.18 -64.49
C ALA A 40 79.09 7.47 -64.66
N ILE A 41 79.86 6.37 -64.76
CA ILE A 41 81.32 6.42 -64.99
C ILE A 41 81.61 5.75 -66.30
N ASP A 42 82.47 6.33 -67.09
CA ASP A 42 82.96 5.73 -68.32
C ASP A 42 84.16 4.82 -68.05
N ASN A 43 84.69 4.14 -69.09
CA ASN A 43 85.84 3.24 -69.00
C ASN A 43 87.19 3.96 -68.81
N HIS A 44 87.24 5.29 -68.79
CA HIS A 44 88.34 6.16 -68.50
C HIS A 44 88.29 6.84 -67.15
N GLY A 45 87.16 6.61 -66.38
CA GLY A 45 86.96 7.14 -65.03
C GLY A 45 86.30 8.49 -64.97
N ALA A 46 85.79 9.07 -66.07
CA ALA A 46 85.07 10.30 -66.05
C ALA A 46 83.63 10.07 -65.54
N ILE A 47 83.27 10.90 -64.61
CA ILE A 47 81.95 10.79 -63.91
C ILE A 47 81.05 11.88 -64.39
N GLY A 48 79.88 11.49 -64.89
CA GLY A 48 78.75 12.38 -65.13
C GLY A 48 77.65 12.14 -64.05
N SER A 49 77.09 13.18 -63.55
CA SER A 49 76.02 13.07 -62.55
C SER A 49 74.69 13.73 -63.06
N ASN A 50 73.63 13.16 -62.64
CA ASN A 50 72.28 13.73 -62.86
C ASN A 50 71.36 13.35 -61.71
N THR A 51 70.14 13.83 -61.71
CA THR A 51 69.15 13.57 -60.68
C THR A 51 67.98 12.75 -61.23
N LEU A 52 67.54 11.80 -60.44
CA LEU A 52 66.29 11.12 -60.60
C LEU A 52 65.30 11.75 -59.58
N THR A 53 64.27 12.28 -60.06
CA THR A 53 63.15 12.80 -59.21
C THR A 53 62.00 11.79 -59.26
N VAL A 54 61.63 11.31 -58.10
CA VAL A 54 60.42 10.45 -57.91
C VAL A 54 59.36 11.30 -57.32
N THR A 55 58.27 11.45 -58.01
CA THR A 55 57.06 12.10 -57.48
C THR A 55 56.17 11.08 -56.82
N ILE A 56 55.86 11.30 -55.58
CA ILE A 56 54.92 10.50 -54.76
C ILE A 56 53.62 11.27 -54.81
N ASN A 57 52.59 10.66 -55.33
CA ASN A 57 51.24 11.25 -55.39
C ASN A 57 50.44 10.76 -54.18
N GLY A 58 49.77 11.69 -53.53
CA GLY A 58 48.84 11.35 -52.49
C GLY A 58 47.55 10.74 -53.03
N THR A 59 46.92 9.99 -52.19
CA THR A 59 45.58 9.46 -52.38
C THR A 59 44.74 9.90 -51.19
N ASN A 60 43.48 10.13 -51.44
CA ASN A 60 42.57 10.52 -50.37
C ASN A 60 42.39 9.36 -49.39
N ASP A 61 42.67 9.59 -48.14
CA ASP A 61 42.36 8.74 -47.03
C ASP A 61 40.99 9.14 -46.42
N ALA A 62 40.33 8.19 -45.80
CA ALA A 62 39.03 8.48 -45.15
C ALA A 62 39.23 9.05 -43.75
N PRO A 63 38.42 10.05 -43.36
CA PRO A 63 38.49 10.60 -42.03
C PRO A 63 38.05 9.59 -40.98
N THR A 64 38.51 9.77 -39.76
CA THR A 64 38.15 8.94 -38.60
C THR A 64 37.43 9.76 -37.53
N MET A 65 36.51 9.14 -36.89
CA MET A 65 35.82 9.69 -35.71
C MET A 65 36.37 9.00 -34.44
N SER A 66 36.74 9.81 -33.46
CA SER A 66 37.04 9.27 -32.11
C SER A 66 35.78 8.74 -31.47
N LEU A 67 35.89 7.70 -30.64
CA LEU A 67 34.80 7.22 -29.83
C LEU A 67 34.24 8.40 -29.00
N ALA A 68 32.94 8.63 -29.09
CA ALA A 68 32.28 9.69 -28.39
C ALA A 68 31.21 9.13 -27.45
N ALA A 69 31.19 9.67 -26.24
CA ALA A 69 30.18 9.34 -25.25
C ALA A 69 29.75 10.60 -24.50
N ALA A 70 28.49 10.65 -24.14
CA ALA A 70 27.93 11.69 -23.29
C ALA A 70 26.95 11.07 -22.31
N ALA A 71 26.71 11.74 -21.20
CA ALA A 71 25.75 11.28 -20.19
C ALA A 71 24.99 12.47 -19.63
N PHE A 72 23.73 12.24 -19.25
CA PHE A 72 22.89 13.24 -18.61
C PHE A 72 21.82 12.56 -17.75
N ALA A 73 21.17 13.33 -16.89
CA ALA A 73 20.09 12.82 -16.09
C ALA A 73 18.78 12.76 -16.90
N ARG A 74 17.94 11.76 -16.69
CA ARG A 74 16.64 11.65 -17.36
C ARG A 74 15.69 12.82 -17.09
N THR A 75 15.97 13.58 -16.04
CA THR A 75 15.24 14.81 -15.72
C THR A 75 15.56 15.98 -16.66
N ASP A 76 16.72 15.91 -17.32
CA ASP A 76 17.20 16.95 -18.24
C ASP A 76 16.74 16.63 -19.66
N LEU A 77 15.53 16.76 -19.99
CA LEU A 77 14.90 16.30 -21.24
C LEU A 77 15.69 16.53 -22.53
N THR A 78 16.75 17.32 -22.48
CA THR A 78 17.58 17.67 -23.63
C THR A 78 19.05 17.70 -23.22
N LEU A 79 19.89 17.05 -24.01
CA LEU A 79 21.34 17.13 -23.91
C LEU A 79 21.91 17.82 -25.13
N THR A 80 22.75 18.82 -24.92
CA THR A 80 23.47 19.53 -25.99
C THR A 80 24.98 19.45 -25.76
N GLY A 81 25.74 19.48 -26.83
CA GLY A 81 27.19 19.46 -26.75
C GLY A 81 27.85 19.55 -28.13
N VAL A 82 29.14 19.27 -28.13
CA VAL A 82 29.95 19.23 -29.35
C VAL A 82 30.77 17.96 -29.34
N LEU A 83 30.71 17.18 -30.40
CA LEU A 83 31.56 16.01 -30.58
C LEU A 83 33.02 16.48 -30.88
N PRO A 84 34.05 15.70 -30.52
CA PRO A 84 35.42 15.96 -30.89
C PRO A 84 35.52 16.14 -32.41
N PRO A 85 36.34 17.04 -32.91
CA PRO A 85 36.52 17.18 -34.36
C PRO A 85 36.99 15.88 -34.96
N PRO A 86 36.49 15.49 -36.13
CA PRO A 86 37.02 14.29 -36.81
C PRO A 86 38.47 14.51 -37.20
N HIS A 87 39.22 13.43 -37.26
CA HIS A 87 40.61 13.45 -37.65
C HIS A 87 40.74 12.90 -39.07
N ASP A 88 41.39 13.64 -39.92
CA ASP A 88 41.75 13.21 -41.26
C ASP A 88 43.27 12.91 -41.31
N PRO A 89 43.69 11.79 -41.89
CA PRO A 89 45.12 11.53 -42.11
C PRO A 89 45.72 12.56 -43.07
N ASP A 90 44.97 13.04 -44.05
CA ASP A 90 45.43 14.00 -45.06
C ASP A 90 45.56 15.41 -44.47
N ALA A 91 46.77 15.97 -44.47
CA ALA A 91 47.11 17.15 -43.66
C ALA A 91 46.34 18.43 -44.03
N HIS A 92 45.82 18.50 -45.23
CA HIS A 92 45.13 19.69 -45.75
C HIS A 92 43.65 19.46 -46.00
N ASP A 93 43.15 18.26 -45.72
CA ASP A 93 41.74 17.98 -45.84
C ASP A 93 40.98 18.42 -44.60
N THR A 94 39.76 18.85 -44.83
CA THR A 94 38.81 19.20 -43.78
C THR A 94 37.77 18.14 -43.68
N ALA A 95 37.63 17.59 -42.46
CA ALA A 95 36.60 16.61 -42.16
C ALA A 95 35.48 17.25 -41.37
N SER A 96 34.27 16.83 -41.65
CA SER A 96 33.05 17.27 -40.97
C SER A 96 32.13 16.08 -40.71
N TYR A 97 31.17 16.30 -39.83
CA TYR A 97 30.11 15.31 -39.61
C TYR A 97 29.05 15.36 -40.70
N GLN A 98 28.53 14.24 -41.12
CA GLN A 98 27.28 14.19 -41.88
C GLN A 98 26.13 14.52 -40.95
N PRO A 99 25.33 15.58 -41.25
CA PRO A 99 24.24 15.97 -40.38
C PRO A 99 23.19 14.86 -40.22
N LEU A 100 22.75 14.71 -38.99
CA LEU A 100 21.60 13.86 -38.63
C LEU A 100 20.47 14.79 -38.22
N THR A 101 19.28 14.64 -38.83
CA THR A 101 18.12 15.44 -38.49
C THR A 101 17.11 14.57 -37.74
N ALA A 102 16.97 14.82 -36.45
CA ALA A 102 16.04 14.08 -35.58
C ALA A 102 16.12 12.53 -35.76
N GLN A 103 17.34 12.03 -35.86
CA GLN A 103 17.58 10.58 -36.00
C GLN A 103 17.02 9.88 -34.77
N ALA A 104 16.08 8.96 -35.00
CA ALA A 104 15.48 8.19 -33.92
C ALA A 104 16.48 7.21 -33.32
N GLY A 105 16.63 7.25 -32.00
CA GLY A 105 17.24 6.24 -31.15
C GLY A 105 16.17 5.36 -30.48
N LEU A 106 16.60 4.59 -29.50
CA LEU A 106 15.67 3.76 -28.70
C LEU A 106 14.87 4.61 -27.72
N TYR A 107 15.50 5.65 -27.17
CA TYR A 107 14.95 6.44 -26.07
C TYR A 107 14.82 7.94 -26.39
N GLY A 108 15.27 8.37 -27.54
CA GLY A 108 15.20 9.75 -27.93
C GLY A 108 15.56 10.00 -29.38
N THR A 109 15.81 11.27 -29.71
CA THR A 109 16.19 11.67 -31.06
C THR A 109 17.45 12.52 -31.03
N LEU A 110 18.38 12.23 -31.93
CA LEU A 110 19.63 12.97 -32.10
C LEU A 110 19.56 13.86 -33.33
N THR A 111 19.90 15.10 -33.16
CA THR A 111 20.26 16.03 -34.25
C THR A 111 21.74 16.31 -34.12
N LEU A 112 22.48 16.11 -35.20
CA LEU A 112 23.92 16.35 -35.26
C LEU A 112 24.19 17.27 -36.46
N ASN A 113 24.92 18.35 -36.25
CA ASN A 113 25.32 19.27 -37.28
C ASN A 113 26.71 18.96 -37.85
N ALA A 114 27.04 19.53 -38.99
CA ALA A 114 28.33 19.30 -39.66
C ALA A 114 29.54 19.76 -38.82
N ASP A 115 29.36 20.74 -37.94
CA ASP A 115 30.40 21.26 -37.03
C ASP A 115 30.59 20.41 -35.76
N GLY A 116 29.84 19.32 -35.64
CA GLY A 116 29.86 18.43 -34.46
C GLY A 116 28.94 18.88 -33.33
N THR A 117 28.29 20.02 -33.44
CA THR A 117 27.27 20.42 -32.44
C THR A 117 26.10 19.44 -32.50
N TYR A 118 25.63 19.02 -31.35
CA TYR A 118 24.50 18.08 -31.28
C TYR A 118 23.45 18.49 -30.26
N THR A 119 22.26 18.04 -30.53
CA THR A 119 21.13 18.09 -29.61
C THR A 119 20.46 16.71 -29.56
N TYR A 120 20.39 16.14 -28.38
CA TYR A 120 19.62 14.95 -28.14
C TYR A 120 18.38 15.31 -27.32
N VAL A 121 17.21 14.87 -27.77
CA VAL A 121 15.94 15.07 -27.07
C VAL A 121 15.41 13.73 -26.59
N LEU A 122 15.30 13.59 -25.28
CA LEU A 122 14.82 12.38 -24.63
C LEU A 122 13.30 12.21 -24.83
N ASN A 123 12.86 11.01 -25.11
CA ASN A 123 11.45 10.66 -25.10
C ASN A 123 11.02 10.18 -23.71
N ASN A 124 10.65 11.12 -22.87
CA ASN A 124 10.18 10.84 -21.50
C ASN A 124 8.74 10.27 -21.43
N THR A 125 8.10 10.00 -22.57
CA THR A 125 6.80 9.31 -22.59
C THR A 125 6.95 7.79 -22.53
N LEU A 126 8.15 7.28 -22.74
CA LEU A 126 8.44 5.86 -22.65
C LEU A 126 8.47 5.42 -21.18
N ASP A 127 7.77 4.32 -20.87
CA ASP A 127 7.74 3.76 -19.53
C ASP A 127 9.15 3.39 -19.05
N THR A 128 9.95 2.74 -19.91
CA THR A 128 11.34 2.40 -19.59
C THR A 128 12.23 3.59 -19.21
N VAL A 129 11.92 4.79 -19.70
CA VAL A 129 12.62 6.02 -19.31
C VAL A 129 12.07 6.57 -18.00
N ARG A 130 10.77 6.54 -17.81
CA ARG A 130 10.13 7.04 -16.59
C ARG A 130 10.43 6.17 -15.37
N GLU A 131 10.54 4.86 -15.59
CA GLU A 131 10.80 3.87 -14.57
C GLU A 131 12.26 3.79 -14.13
N LEU A 132 13.17 4.47 -14.85
CA LEU A 132 14.60 4.43 -14.61
C LEU A 132 14.98 5.13 -13.29
N GLY A 133 15.28 4.34 -12.27
CA GLY A 133 15.57 4.77 -10.91
C GLY A 133 17.03 5.24 -10.71
N ALA A 134 17.34 5.66 -9.49
CA ALA A 134 18.70 6.07 -9.13
C ALA A 134 19.69 4.93 -9.28
N GLY A 135 20.83 5.21 -9.91
CA GLY A 135 21.88 4.22 -10.17
C GLY A 135 21.65 3.34 -11.40
N GLU A 136 20.48 3.43 -12.03
CA GLU A 136 20.17 2.76 -13.29
C GLU A 136 20.54 3.63 -14.48
N SER A 137 20.76 3.04 -15.63
CA SER A 137 21.02 3.79 -16.85
C SER A 137 20.55 3.03 -18.10
N LEU A 138 20.19 3.81 -19.10
CA LEU A 138 19.90 3.36 -20.46
C LEU A 138 20.93 3.93 -21.42
N GLN A 139 21.11 3.32 -22.56
CA GLN A 139 22.03 3.81 -23.58
C GLN A 139 21.35 3.86 -24.94
N ASP A 140 21.48 5.01 -25.57
CA ASP A 140 21.21 5.21 -26.98
C ASP A 140 22.54 5.23 -27.74
N VAL A 141 22.61 4.49 -28.83
CA VAL A 141 23.82 4.38 -29.65
C VAL A 141 23.49 4.81 -31.08
N PHE A 142 24.20 5.86 -31.54
CA PHE A 142 24.01 6.41 -32.86
C PHE A 142 25.23 6.15 -33.72
N SER A 143 25.01 5.65 -34.93
CA SER A 143 26.04 5.60 -35.95
C SER A 143 26.20 6.99 -36.54
N CYS A 144 27.38 7.55 -36.45
CA CYS A 144 27.76 8.82 -37.04
C CYS A 144 28.70 8.57 -38.19
N THR A 145 28.52 9.36 -39.26
CA THR A 145 29.44 9.34 -40.40
C THR A 145 30.18 10.66 -40.44
N VAL A 146 31.45 10.60 -40.69
CA VAL A 146 32.28 11.78 -41.01
C VAL A 146 32.67 11.73 -42.48
N ILE A 147 32.80 12.90 -43.09
CA ILE A 147 33.11 13.05 -44.51
C ILE A 147 34.20 14.09 -44.67
N ASP A 148 35.16 13.87 -45.52
CA ASP A 148 36.20 14.84 -45.91
C ASP A 148 35.76 15.74 -47.07
N SER A 149 36.64 16.62 -47.46
CA SER A 149 36.42 17.58 -48.57
C SER A 149 36.43 16.89 -49.96
N HIS A 150 36.90 15.65 -50.05
CA HIS A 150 36.95 14.85 -51.27
C HIS A 150 35.86 13.79 -51.39
N GLY A 151 35.05 13.63 -50.33
CA GLY A 151 33.88 12.75 -50.29
C GLY A 151 34.14 11.34 -49.78
N ALA A 152 35.33 11.03 -49.25
CA ALA A 152 35.49 9.75 -48.53
C ALA A 152 34.88 9.84 -47.15
N THR A 153 34.42 8.70 -46.67
CA THR A 153 33.63 8.65 -45.42
C THR A 153 34.21 7.70 -44.40
N GLY A 154 34.22 8.11 -43.15
CA GLY A 154 34.47 7.29 -41.99
C GLY A 154 33.25 7.10 -41.14
N ALA A 155 33.21 6.04 -40.39
CA ALA A 155 32.11 5.76 -39.48
C ALA A 155 32.57 5.67 -38.03
N GLY A 156 31.75 6.08 -37.12
CA GLY A 156 31.96 5.94 -35.69
C GLY A 156 30.63 5.84 -34.93
N VAL A 157 30.72 5.72 -33.65
CA VAL A 157 29.54 5.64 -32.78
C VAL A 157 29.58 6.73 -31.74
N PHE A 158 28.40 7.28 -31.47
CA PHE A 158 28.15 8.17 -30.36
C PHE A 158 27.17 7.52 -29.40
N THR A 159 27.63 7.26 -28.17
CA THR A 159 26.83 6.64 -27.11
C THR A 159 26.35 7.71 -26.16
N ILE A 160 25.04 7.75 -25.94
CA ILE A 160 24.42 8.65 -24.98
C ILE A 160 23.89 7.80 -23.83
N THR A 161 24.41 8.03 -22.63
CA THR A 161 23.93 7.40 -21.41
C THR A 161 22.92 8.29 -20.72
N ILE A 162 21.73 7.75 -20.51
CA ILE A 162 20.63 8.37 -19.77
C ILE A 162 20.68 7.79 -18.36
N ASN A 163 21.03 8.62 -17.40
CA ASN A 163 21.08 8.22 -16.00
C ASN A 163 19.72 8.40 -15.35
N GLY A 164 19.29 7.40 -14.62
CA GLY A 164 18.08 7.46 -13.84
C GLY A 164 18.15 8.45 -12.68
N SER A 165 17.02 8.80 -12.19
CA SER A 165 16.86 9.61 -10.97
C SER A 165 15.81 8.97 -10.09
N ASN A 166 15.98 9.13 -8.81
CA ASN A 166 14.97 8.69 -7.86
C ASN A 166 13.72 9.58 -7.94
N ASP A 167 12.59 8.97 -8.13
CA ASP A 167 11.27 9.58 -7.89
C ASP A 167 10.82 9.24 -6.46
N ALA A 168 9.87 9.96 -5.96
CA ALA A 168 9.33 9.65 -4.65
C ALA A 168 8.16 8.67 -4.77
N PRO A 169 8.05 7.71 -3.86
CA PRO A 169 6.92 6.80 -3.82
C PRO A 169 5.62 7.52 -3.51
N THR A 170 4.54 6.95 -3.96
CA THR A 170 3.18 7.41 -3.66
C THR A 170 2.51 6.41 -2.74
N ALA A 171 1.80 6.93 -1.74
CA ALA A 171 0.93 6.16 -0.88
C ALA A 171 -0.52 6.57 -1.14
N ALA A 172 -1.44 5.64 -0.99
CA ALA A 172 -2.87 5.91 -1.13
C ALA A 172 -3.50 6.13 0.24
N ASP A 173 -4.43 7.07 0.35
CA ASP A 173 -5.23 7.22 1.55
C ASP A 173 -6.00 5.94 1.88
N ALA A 174 -6.10 5.64 3.15
CA ALA A 174 -6.80 4.47 3.65
C ALA A 174 -7.89 4.87 4.64
N THR A 175 -8.89 4.02 4.76
CA THR A 175 -9.98 4.19 5.71
C THR A 175 -10.14 2.95 6.57
N ALA A 176 -10.51 3.16 7.80
CA ALA A 176 -10.85 2.11 8.74
C ALA A 176 -12.02 2.54 9.60
N SER A 177 -12.54 1.64 10.40
CA SER A 177 -13.56 1.97 11.36
C SER A 177 -13.37 1.20 12.67
N VAL A 178 -13.87 1.78 13.73
CA VAL A 178 -13.87 1.19 15.05
C VAL A 178 -15.15 1.64 15.76
N THR A 179 -15.70 0.78 16.60
CA THR A 179 -16.86 1.14 17.44
C THR A 179 -16.39 1.37 18.86
N ALA A 180 -16.76 2.46 19.48
CA ALA A 180 -16.48 2.74 20.89
C ALA A 180 -17.04 1.63 21.79
N ALA A 181 -16.50 1.49 22.98
CA ALA A 181 -17.02 0.54 23.98
C ALA A 181 -17.66 1.28 25.15
N VAL A 182 -18.76 0.76 25.62
CA VAL A 182 -19.51 1.30 26.80
C VAL A 182 -18.70 1.20 28.10
N SER A 183 -17.75 0.29 28.17
CA SER A 183 -16.88 0.09 29.34
C SER A 183 -15.41 0.10 28.93
N GLY A 184 -14.50 0.40 29.87
CA GLY A 184 -13.06 0.63 29.65
C GLY A 184 -12.25 -0.46 28.95
N ASP A 185 -12.87 -1.27 28.13
CA ASP A 185 -12.23 -2.27 27.29
C ASP A 185 -11.37 -1.60 26.21
N GLN A 186 -10.23 -2.20 25.94
CA GLN A 186 -9.36 -1.74 24.87
C GLN A 186 -9.98 -2.05 23.51
N VAL A 187 -10.26 -1.01 22.76
CA VAL A 187 -10.85 -1.11 21.43
C VAL A 187 -9.77 -0.91 20.38
N LEU A 188 -9.64 -1.89 19.49
CA LEU A 188 -8.61 -1.92 18.46
C LEU A 188 -9.24 -2.06 17.07
N ALA A 189 -8.67 -1.36 16.10
CA ALA A 189 -8.82 -1.67 14.69
C ALA A 189 -7.46 -2.09 14.13
N THR A 190 -7.44 -3.09 13.28
CA THR A 190 -6.21 -3.59 12.66
C THR A 190 -6.42 -3.75 11.16
N GLY A 191 -5.36 -3.66 10.40
CA GLY A 191 -5.42 -3.87 8.96
C GLY A 191 -4.05 -3.83 8.31
N ILE A 192 -4.06 -3.75 7.01
CA ILE A 192 -2.88 -3.55 6.17
C ILE A 192 -3.18 -2.35 5.27
N LEU A 193 -2.23 -1.42 5.20
CA LEU A 193 -2.35 -0.26 4.30
C LEU A 193 -2.23 -0.70 2.84
N PRO A 194 -2.82 0.07 1.91
CA PRO A 194 -2.67 -0.18 0.49
C PRO A 194 -1.19 -0.18 0.09
N HIS A 195 -0.82 -1.10 -0.78
CA HIS A 195 0.56 -1.19 -1.26
C HIS A 195 0.98 0.13 -1.92
N PRO A 196 2.12 0.71 -1.53
CA PRO A 196 2.61 1.92 -2.16
C PRO A 196 3.06 1.65 -3.59
N ALA A 197 3.08 2.69 -4.40
CA ALA A 197 3.57 2.62 -5.76
C ALA A 197 4.69 3.63 -5.98
N ASP A 198 5.64 3.26 -6.83
CA ASP A 198 6.74 4.12 -7.23
C ASP A 198 6.87 4.12 -8.75
N PRO A 199 7.16 5.27 -9.38
CA PRO A 199 7.54 5.29 -10.78
C PRO A 199 8.78 4.45 -11.09
N ASN A 200 9.72 4.36 -10.15
CA ASN A 200 10.92 3.53 -10.27
C ASN A 200 10.59 2.09 -9.84
N ILE A 201 10.23 1.27 -10.80
CA ILE A 201 9.66 -0.08 -10.56
C ILE A 201 10.59 -1.08 -9.85
N HIS A 202 11.88 -0.79 -9.80
CA HIS A 202 12.87 -1.63 -9.13
C HIS A 202 13.14 -1.19 -7.68
N ASP A 203 12.51 -0.09 -7.24
CA ASP A 203 12.69 0.38 -5.89
C ASP A 203 11.98 -0.51 -4.87
N VAL A 204 12.63 -0.68 -3.74
CA VAL A 204 12.06 -1.41 -2.62
C VAL A 204 11.33 -0.44 -1.73
N LEU A 205 10.02 -0.58 -1.65
CA LEU A 205 9.15 0.29 -0.88
C LEU A 205 8.89 -0.31 0.50
N SER A 206 8.85 0.55 1.49
CA SER A 206 8.48 0.18 2.86
C SER A 206 7.72 1.32 3.52
N PHE A 207 6.86 0.98 4.47
CA PHE A 207 6.26 1.98 5.34
C PHE A 207 7.26 2.43 6.39
N VAL A 208 7.23 3.72 6.73
CA VAL A 208 8.01 4.26 7.86
C VAL A 208 7.29 3.86 9.15
N PRO A 209 7.92 3.04 10.01
CA PRO A 209 7.26 2.53 11.20
C PRO A 209 6.85 3.63 12.17
N LEU A 210 5.65 3.51 12.74
CA LEU A 210 5.13 4.35 13.81
C LEU A 210 4.96 3.49 15.08
N ALA A 211 5.56 3.90 16.18
CA ALA A 211 5.52 3.12 17.42
C ALA A 211 4.26 3.38 18.26
N ALA A 212 3.69 4.55 18.21
CA ALA A 212 2.43 4.97 18.81
C ALA A 212 2.16 6.43 18.42
N GLU A 213 1.91 6.69 17.14
CA GLU A 213 1.60 8.04 16.67
C GLU A 213 0.24 8.47 17.20
N ALA A 214 0.19 9.64 17.80
CA ALA A 214 -1.03 10.14 18.41
C ALA A 214 -1.95 10.76 17.36
N GLY A 215 -3.16 10.25 17.28
CA GLY A 215 -4.30 10.91 16.64
C GLY A 215 -5.05 11.78 17.65
N SER A 216 -6.22 12.27 17.22
CA SER A 216 -7.11 13.07 18.08
C SER A 216 -7.80 12.22 19.14
N TYR A 217 -8.09 10.97 18.81
CA TYR A 217 -8.90 10.07 19.62
C TYR A 217 -8.25 8.72 19.90
N GLY A 218 -7.07 8.48 19.38
CA GLY A 218 -6.38 7.21 19.57
C GLY A 218 -4.91 7.26 19.19
N THR A 219 -4.30 6.10 19.08
CA THR A 219 -2.89 5.97 18.68
C THR A 219 -2.75 4.94 17.56
N LEU A 220 -1.89 5.23 16.60
CA LEU A 220 -1.55 4.33 15.50
C LEU A 220 -0.17 3.71 15.70
N THR A 221 -0.08 2.40 15.60
CA THR A 221 1.17 1.67 15.42
C THR A 221 1.19 1.15 13.99
N LEU A 222 2.27 1.38 13.28
CA LEU A 222 2.46 0.95 11.89
C LEU A 222 3.79 0.21 11.77
N ALA A 223 3.78 -0.95 11.16
CA ALA A 223 4.97 -1.71 10.85
C ALA A 223 5.47 -1.42 9.42
N ALA A 224 6.72 -1.79 9.13
CA ALA A 224 7.33 -1.56 7.82
C ALA A 224 6.66 -2.33 6.67
N ASP A 225 5.93 -3.39 6.96
CA ASP A 225 5.15 -4.18 6.00
C ASP A 225 3.75 -3.61 5.72
N GLY A 226 3.40 -2.48 6.36
CA GLY A 226 2.09 -1.84 6.23
C GLY A 226 1.02 -2.38 7.17
N SER A 227 1.32 -3.38 7.98
CA SER A 227 0.40 -3.83 9.03
C SER A 227 0.29 -2.77 10.11
N TRP A 228 -0.93 -2.47 10.51
CA TRP A 228 -1.19 -1.41 11.48
C TRP A 228 -2.19 -1.83 12.54
N THR A 229 -2.08 -1.17 13.68
CA THR A 229 -3.04 -1.26 14.78
C THR A 229 -3.38 0.15 15.25
N TYR A 230 -4.64 0.49 15.19
CA TYR A 230 -5.17 1.69 15.83
C TYR A 230 -5.79 1.31 17.18
N THR A 231 -5.38 2.00 18.21
CA THR A 231 -5.90 1.84 19.58
C THR A 231 -6.72 3.06 19.93
N LEU A 232 -8.02 2.89 20.07
CA LEU A 232 -8.95 3.96 20.46
C LEU A 232 -8.71 4.35 21.93
N ASN A 233 -8.64 5.64 22.22
CA ASN A 233 -8.70 6.17 23.58
C ASN A 233 -10.16 6.27 24.03
N ASN A 234 -10.71 5.15 24.45
CA ASN A 234 -12.11 5.04 24.89
C ASN A 234 -12.40 5.85 26.16
N ALA A 235 -11.34 6.37 26.85
CA ALA A 235 -11.50 7.23 28.02
C ALA A 235 -11.61 8.73 27.67
N ALA A 236 -11.36 9.11 26.41
CA ALA A 236 -11.54 10.50 25.98
C ALA A 236 -13.01 10.91 26.04
N ASP A 237 -13.26 12.07 26.62
CA ASP A 237 -14.64 12.55 26.81
C ASP A 237 -15.45 12.61 25.51
N ALA A 238 -14.83 13.06 24.42
CA ALA A 238 -15.48 13.12 23.12
C ALA A 238 -15.89 11.74 22.58
N VAL A 239 -15.13 10.67 22.92
CA VAL A 239 -15.46 9.29 22.54
C VAL A 239 -16.56 8.73 23.43
N ARG A 240 -16.48 8.98 24.73
CA ARG A 240 -17.47 8.54 25.71
C ARG A 240 -18.85 9.20 25.53
N GLN A 241 -18.85 10.44 25.02
CA GLN A 241 -20.07 11.19 24.77
C GLN A 241 -20.65 10.94 23.38
N LEU A 242 -20.11 9.97 22.66
CA LEU A 242 -20.52 9.69 21.28
C LEU A 242 -21.62 8.62 21.27
N GLY A 243 -22.85 9.05 21.24
CA GLY A 243 -24.03 8.18 21.25
C GLY A 243 -24.24 7.40 19.94
N ALA A 244 -25.21 6.51 19.97
CA ALA A 244 -25.56 5.66 18.83
C ALA A 244 -25.87 6.47 17.57
N GLY A 245 -25.24 6.08 16.45
CA GLY A 245 -25.41 6.74 15.15
C GLY A 245 -24.55 8.00 14.96
N ALA A 246 -23.89 8.49 16.01
CA ALA A 246 -22.91 9.56 15.92
C ALA A 246 -21.53 9.00 15.55
N THR A 247 -20.72 9.83 14.90
CA THR A 247 -19.38 9.44 14.47
C THR A 247 -18.36 10.54 14.73
N LEU A 248 -17.14 10.11 15.03
CA LEU A 248 -15.94 10.95 14.97
C LEU A 248 -15.00 10.39 13.92
N THR A 249 -14.09 11.21 13.43
CA THR A 249 -13.04 10.76 12.51
C THR A 249 -11.68 11.15 13.07
N ASP A 250 -10.81 10.17 13.19
CA ASP A 250 -9.40 10.38 13.48
C ASP A 250 -8.60 10.23 12.20
N THR A 251 -7.72 11.18 11.92
CA THR A 251 -6.90 11.18 10.70
C THR A 251 -5.43 11.26 11.08
N ILE A 252 -4.70 10.23 10.71
CA ILE A 252 -3.29 10.08 11.05
C ILE A 252 -2.49 9.98 9.75
N THR A 253 -1.48 10.82 9.62
CA THR A 253 -0.59 10.79 8.47
C THR A 253 0.44 9.68 8.63
N TYR A 254 0.66 8.93 7.58
CA TYR A 254 1.73 7.94 7.50
C TYR A 254 2.62 8.19 6.27
N GLN A 255 3.81 7.61 6.30
CA GLN A 255 4.81 7.76 5.25
C GLN A 255 5.20 6.41 4.69
N VAL A 256 5.49 6.42 3.41
CA VAL A 256 6.21 5.35 2.71
C VAL A 256 7.55 5.89 2.26
N ALA A 257 8.54 5.04 2.21
CA ALA A 257 9.89 5.37 1.76
C ALA A 257 10.38 4.33 0.76
N ASP A 258 11.16 4.78 -0.19
CA ASP A 258 11.93 3.92 -1.06
C ASP A 258 13.30 3.57 -0.43
N ASN A 259 14.05 2.72 -1.11
CA ASN A 259 15.41 2.34 -0.70
C ASN A 259 16.48 3.42 -0.99
N HIS A 260 16.11 4.54 -1.61
CA HIS A 260 16.96 5.69 -1.90
C HIS A 260 16.68 6.88 -0.95
N GLY A 261 15.65 6.77 -0.12
CA GLY A 261 15.32 7.73 0.94
C GLY A 261 14.32 8.80 0.55
N ALA A 262 13.71 8.74 -0.63
CA ALA A 262 12.58 9.60 -0.92
C ALA A 262 11.31 9.07 -0.23
N THR A 263 10.38 9.96 0.09
CA THR A 263 9.19 9.62 0.87
C THR A 263 7.93 10.18 0.24
N GLY A 264 6.85 9.40 0.37
CA GLY A 264 5.49 9.81 0.06
C GLY A 264 4.61 9.76 1.30
N ASN A 265 3.63 10.64 1.38
CA ASN A 265 2.70 10.73 2.50
C ASN A 265 1.30 10.35 2.06
N ALA A 266 0.56 9.76 2.98
CA ALA A 266 -0.88 9.55 2.87
C ALA A 266 -1.52 9.53 4.26
N THR A 267 -2.83 9.40 4.32
CA THR A 267 -3.59 9.44 5.56
C THR A 267 -4.36 8.15 5.79
N LEU A 268 -4.40 7.71 7.03
CA LEU A 268 -5.37 6.74 7.52
C LEU A 268 -6.47 7.50 8.26
N SER A 269 -7.68 7.43 7.73
CA SER A 269 -8.87 8.00 8.37
C SER A 269 -9.65 6.91 9.06
N VAL A 270 -9.73 6.96 10.39
CA VAL A 270 -10.47 6.00 11.21
C VAL A 270 -11.80 6.61 11.62
N THR A 271 -12.89 6.04 11.16
CA THR A 271 -14.23 6.41 11.60
C THR A 271 -14.56 5.70 12.91
N ILE A 272 -14.84 6.46 13.93
CA ILE A 272 -15.22 5.98 15.25
C ILE A 272 -16.74 6.07 15.32
N TYR A 273 -17.41 4.94 15.52
CA TYR A 273 -18.85 4.88 15.73
C TYR A 273 -19.14 4.90 17.22
N GLY A 274 -20.07 5.75 17.61
CA GLY A 274 -20.60 5.76 18.95
C GLY A 274 -21.50 4.56 19.24
N VAL A 275 -21.62 4.25 20.50
CA VAL A 275 -22.56 3.27 21.04
C VAL A 275 -23.47 3.98 22.01
N ASN A 276 -24.66 3.50 22.16
CA ASN A 276 -25.57 4.03 23.16
C ASN A 276 -25.10 3.62 24.56
N ASP A 277 -24.79 4.60 25.38
CA ASP A 277 -24.64 4.41 26.81
C ASP A 277 -26.01 4.34 27.48
N LEU A 278 -26.08 3.74 28.65
CA LEU A 278 -27.35 3.64 29.38
C LEU A 278 -27.54 4.84 30.27
N PRO A 279 -28.75 5.40 30.33
CA PRO A 279 -29.04 6.46 31.26
C PRO A 279 -28.97 5.98 32.71
N ALA A 280 -28.54 6.84 33.57
CA ALA A 280 -28.46 6.58 35.00
C ALA A 280 -29.42 7.50 35.77
N VAL A 281 -30.03 6.96 36.79
CA VAL A 281 -30.89 7.72 37.71
C VAL A 281 -30.58 7.32 39.14
N ALA A 282 -30.56 8.29 40.05
CA ALA A 282 -30.29 8.04 41.47
C ALA A 282 -31.53 7.48 42.21
N ALA A 283 -31.30 6.73 43.27
CA ALA A 283 -32.40 6.31 44.17
C ALA A 283 -33.08 7.49 44.84
N ALA A 284 -34.35 7.35 45.15
CA ALA A 284 -35.16 8.35 45.83
C ALA A 284 -35.86 7.79 47.08
N THR A 285 -36.17 8.69 47.97
CA THR A 285 -36.93 8.35 49.18
C THR A 285 -38.12 9.32 49.36
N ALA A 286 -39.19 8.81 49.90
CA ALA A 286 -40.38 9.59 50.32
C ALA A 286 -40.88 9.09 51.65
N SER A 287 -41.77 9.80 52.26
CA SER A 287 -42.43 9.37 53.49
C SER A 287 -43.90 9.79 53.51
N VAL A 288 -44.70 8.96 54.08
CA VAL A 288 -46.11 9.20 54.41
C VAL A 288 -46.35 8.85 55.86
N THR A 289 -47.41 9.41 56.42
CA THR A 289 -47.85 9.03 57.76
C THR A 289 -49.28 8.58 57.64
N GLU A 290 -49.61 7.43 58.18
CA GLU A 290 -50.96 6.92 58.15
C GLU A 290 -51.92 7.95 58.80
N ASP A 291 -53.16 7.91 58.40
CA ASP A 291 -54.27 8.75 58.90
C ASP A 291 -54.13 10.27 58.71
N THR A 292 -52.94 10.82 58.70
CA THR A 292 -52.72 12.27 58.61
C THR A 292 -52.12 12.73 57.29
N ALA A 293 -51.26 11.94 56.68
CA ALA A 293 -50.62 12.30 55.42
C ALA A 293 -50.51 11.06 54.52
N ALA A 294 -51.64 10.53 54.10
CA ALA A 294 -51.72 9.28 53.32
C ALA A 294 -51.26 9.40 51.85
N ALA A 295 -50.66 10.51 51.46
CA ALA A 295 -50.06 10.66 50.13
C ALA A 295 -48.76 11.46 50.16
N ALA A 296 -47.82 11.07 49.37
CA ALA A 296 -46.59 11.82 49.10
C ALA A 296 -46.46 12.11 47.61
N SER A 297 -46.04 13.32 47.30
CA SER A 297 -45.74 13.73 45.93
C SER A 297 -44.42 14.44 45.86
N GLY A 298 -43.74 14.31 44.72
CA GLY A 298 -42.43 14.93 44.52
C GLY A 298 -41.97 14.79 43.07
N ILE A 299 -40.70 15.08 42.89
CA ILE A 299 -40.00 14.88 41.61
C ILE A 299 -38.84 13.95 41.90
N LEU A 300 -38.68 12.89 41.11
CA LEU A 300 -37.54 12.00 41.17
C LEU A 300 -36.26 12.73 40.75
N PRO A 301 -35.09 12.30 41.22
CA PRO A 301 -33.82 12.87 40.78
C PRO A 301 -33.69 12.87 39.27
N ALA A 302 -33.23 13.99 38.71
CA ALA A 302 -33.02 14.10 37.26
C ALA A 302 -32.09 13.00 36.76
N PRO A 303 -32.47 12.29 35.72
CA PRO A 303 -31.60 11.29 35.11
C PRO A 303 -30.43 11.96 34.37
N THR A 304 -29.35 11.23 34.20
CA THR A 304 -28.19 11.66 33.44
C THR A 304 -27.84 10.60 32.41
N ASP A 305 -27.36 11.04 31.26
CA ASP A 305 -26.88 10.19 30.21
C ASP A 305 -25.44 10.60 29.83
N PRO A 306 -24.50 9.65 29.63
CA PRO A 306 -23.19 9.97 29.13
C PRO A 306 -23.22 10.50 27.70
N ASP A 307 -24.17 10.06 26.86
CA ASP A 307 -24.27 10.42 25.46
C ASP A 307 -24.69 11.87 25.25
N SER A 308 -23.86 12.63 24.55
CA SER A 308 -24.13 14.04 24.29
C SER A 308 -25.29 14.21 23.31
N GLY A 309 -26.35 14.82 23.79
CA GLY A 309 -27.54 15.11 22.99
C GLY A 309 -28.66 14.12 23.16
N ASP A 310 -28.50 13.11 24.00
CA ASP A 310 -29.61 12.21 24.33
C ASP A 310 -30.62 12.88 25.27
N SER A 311 -31.83 12.57 25.02
CA SER A 311 -32.96 12.99 25.88
C SER A 311 -33.42 11.81 26.71
N VAL A 312 -33.44 11.98 28.02
CA VAL A 312 -33.87 10.93 28.95
C VAL A 312 -35.22 11.31 29.55
N SER A 313 -36.12 10.35 29.62
CA SER A 313 -37.43 10.51 30.24
C SER A 313 -37.75 9.32 31.15
N PHE A 314 -38.62 9.56 32.12
CA PHE A 314 -39.13 8.46 32.95
C PHE A 314 -40.16 7.64 32.18
N VAL A 315 -40.17 6.34 32.42
CA VAL A 315 -41.23 5.46 31.95
C VAL A 315 -42.44 5.63 32.89
N PRO A 316 -43.59 6.13 32.38
CA PRO A 316 -44.71 6.40 33.24
C PRO A 316 -45.25 5.15 33.95
N ILE A 317 -45.63 5.32 35.21
CA ILE A 317 -46.28 4.28 36.00
C ILE A 317 -47.68 4.83 36.35
N THR A 318 -48.72 4.08 35.98
CA THR A 318 -50.09 4.43 36.34
C THR A 318 -50.66 3.36 37.25
N GLY A 319 -50.97 3.74 38.49
CA GLY A 319 -51.53 2.83 39.48
C GLY A 319 -50.63 1.64 39.81
N GLY A 320 -49.30 1.85 39.78
CA GLY A 320 -48.34 0.81 40.15
C GLY A 320 -48.59 0.33 41.57
N ALA A 321 -48.91 -0.96 41.72
CA ALA A 321 -49.24 -1.52 43.01
C ALA A 321 -47.99 -1.78 43.86
N GLY A 322 -47.94 -1.20 45.05
CA GLY A 322 -47.01 -1.54 46.10
C GLY A 322 -47.61 -2.51 47.09
N LEU A 323 -46.91 -2.78 48.17
CA LEU A 323 -47.39 -3.61 49.27
C LEU A 323 -48.47 -2.90 50.07
N PHE A 324 -48.31 -1.58 50.23
CA PHE A 324 -49.12 -0.76 51.12
C PHE A 324 -49.78 0.42 50.40
N GLY A 325 -49.51 0.67 49.13
CA GLY A 325 -50.07 1.79 48.40
C GLY A 325 -49.89 1.65 46.88
N THR A 326 -50.16 2.77 46.20
CA THR A 326 -50.02 2.84 44.74
C THR A 326 -49.16 4.03 44.35
N LEU A 327 -48.34 3.83 43.30
CA LEU A 327 -47.52 4.87 42.72
C LEU A 327 -48.06 5.29 41.34
N ASN A 328 -48.16 6.58 41.12
CA ASN A 328 -48.22 7.17 39.79
C ASN A 328 -46.93 7.95 39.54
N LEU A 329 -46.35 7.79 38.36
CA LEU A 329 -45.17 8.49 37.91
C LEU A 329 -45.40 8.96 36.48
N ASP A 330 -45.11 10.21 36.17
CA ASP A 330 -45.16 10.73 34.80
C ASP A 330 -43.80 10.76 34.12
N ALA A 331 -43.79 11.11 32.83
CA ALA A 331 -42.54 11.13 32.04
C ALA A 331 -41.54 12.22 32.47
N ASP A 332 -42.00 13.24 33.18
CA ASP A 332 -41.16 14.34 33.68
C ASP A 332 -40.59 14.04 35.08
N GLY A 333 -40.93 12.87 35.65
CA GLY A 333 -40.45 12.42 36.96
C GLY A 333 -41.31 12.88 38.15
N HIS A 334 -42.45 13.51 37.89
CA HIS A 334 -43.36 13.82 38.98
C HIS A 334 -44.08 12.55 39.43
N TYR A 335 -44.05 12.29 40.72
CA TYR A 335 -44.69 11.12 41.28
C TYR A 335 -45.72 11.49 42.34
N THR A 336 -46.69 10.62 42.49
CA THR A 336 -47.63 10.62 43.61
C THR A 336 -47.78 9.19 44.12
N TYR A 337 -47.39 8.97 45.34
CA TYR A 337 -47.68 7.75 46.10
C TYR A 337 -48.94 7.98 46.93
N THR A 338 -49.87 7.04 46.90
CA THR A 338 -51.09 7.06 47.70
C THR A 338 -51.11 5.79 48.56
N LEU A 339 -51.06 5.97 49.85
CA LEU A 339 -51.13 4.90 50.84
C LEU A 339 -52.53 4.28 50.87
N ASN A 340 -52.63 2.98 50.89
CA ASN A 340 -53.89 2.29 51.21
C ASN A 340 -54.08 2.21 52.74
N ASN A 341 -54.55 3.28 53.26
CA ASN A 341 -54.74 3.44 54.71
C ASN A 341 -55.77 2.48 55.34
N SER A 342 -56.50 1.69 54.54
CA SER A 342 -57.44 0.69 55.03
C SER A 342 -56.83 -0.69 55.29
N LEU A 343 -55.57 -0.88 54.99
CA LEU A 343 -54.85 -2.15 55.22
C LEU A 343 -54.61 -2.35 56.71
N ALA A 344 -54.91 -3.55 57.20
CA ALA A 344 -54.71 -3.92 58.61
C ALA A 344 -53.26 -3.74 59.05
N ALA A 345 -52.30 -4.00 58.14
CA ALA A 345 -50.88 -3.85 58.42
C ALA A 345 -50.46 -2.36 58.59
N VAL A 346 -51.15 -1.44 57.91
CA VAL A 346 -50.93 0.00 58.04
C VAL A 346 -51.57 0.50 59.31
N GLN A 347 -52.81 0.17 59.53
CA GLN A 347 -53.58 0.54 60.72
C GLN A 347 -53.08 -0.05 62.04
N GLY A 348 -52.21 -1.08 61.94
CA GLY A 348 -51.55 -1.69 63.10
C GLY A 348 -50.21 -1.06 63.47
N LEU A 349 -49.78 -0.01 62.79
CA LEU A 349 -48.52 0.68 63.09
C LEU A 349 -48.69 1.59 64.30
N GLY A 350 -47.97 1.38 65.36
CA GLY A 350 -47.84 2.32 66.47
C GLY A 350 -46.86 3.45 66.22
N GLU A 351 -46.88 4.50 67.09
CA GLU A 351 -45.94 5.62 67.04
C GLU A 351 -44.47 5.10 67.03
N GLY A 352 -43.69 5.60 66.08
CA GLY A 352 -42.26 5.21 65.88
C GLY A 352 -42.05 3.90 65.16
N GLN A 353 -43.11 3.17 64.81
CA GLN A 353 -43.04 2.02 63.91
C GLN A 353 -43.11 2.47 62.45
N THR A 354 -42.52 1.72 61.57
CA THR A 354 -42.49 2.05 60.14
C THR A 354 -42.66 0.80 59.30
N LEU A 355 -43.34 0.95 58.16
CA LEU A 355 -43.32 0.01 57.04
C LEU A 355 -42.60 0.70 55.85
N THR A 356 -42.24 -0.11 54.91
CA THR A 356 -41.53 0.39 53.73
C THR A 356 -42.19 -0.17 52.47
N ASP A 357 -42.55 0.71 51.56
CA ASP A 357 -42.96 0.35 50.23
C ASP A 357 -41.85 0.71 49.23
N THR A 358 -41.57 -0.15 48.26
CA THR A 358 -40.46 0.06 47.32
C THR A 358 -40.96 -0.13 45.90
N PHE A 359 -40.72 0.88 45.08
CA PHE A 359 -41.10 0.89 43.68
C PHE A 359 -39.85 1.03 42.83
N THR A 360 -39.67 0.14 41.86
CA THR A 360 -38.67 0.32 40.83
C THR A 360 -39.21 1.25 39.78
N TYR A 361 -38.50 2.31 39.47
CA TYR A 361 -38.76 3.19 38.34
C TYR A 361 -37.65 3.10 37.31
N THR A 362 -38.04 3.33 36.08
CA THR A 362 -37.15 3.20 34.92
C THR A 362 -37.09 4.53 34.18
N VAL A 363 -35.94 4.87 33.69
CA VAL A 363 -35.73 5.94 32.73
C VAL A 363 -35.30 5.32 31.39
N THR A 364 -35.65 5.99 30.32
CA THR A 364 -35.25 5.57 28.97
C THR A 364 -34.72 6.77 28.21
N ASP A 365 -33.67 6.52 27.43
CA ASP A 365 -33.17 7.49 26.45
C ASP A 365 -33.98 7.43 25.14
N ASN A 366 -33.61 8.27 24.18
CA ASN A 366 -34.24 8.30 22.86
C ASN A 366 -33.74 7.17 21.91
N HIS A 367 -32.80 6.36 22.33
CA HIS A 367 -32.27 5.18 21.59
C HIS A 367 -32.78 3.87 22.18
N GLY A 368 -33.56 3.91 23.28
CA GLY A 368 -34.16 2.76 23.91
C GLY A 368 -33.32 2.10 25.01
N GLY A 369 -32.20 2.69 25.35
CA GLY A 369 -31.43 2.29 26.54
C GLY A 369 -32.23 2.62 27.81
N THR A 370 -32.04 1.80 28.85
CA THR A 370 -32.81 1.98 30.08
C THR A 370 -31.93 1.93 31.32
N GLY A 371 -32.20 2.83 32.24
CA GLY A 371 -31.65 2.79 33.58
C GLY A 371 -32.78 2.64 34.62
N SER A 372 -32.49 2.07 35.74
CA SER A 372 -33.52 1.93 36.79
C SER A 372 -32.96 2.16 38.18
N ASN A 373 -33.82 2.61 39.06
CA ASN A 373 -33.53 2.72 40.47
C ASN A 373 -34.82 2.59 41.28
N THR A 374 -34.76 2.78 42.59
CA THR A 374 -35.87 2.55 43.48
C THR A 374 -36.32 3.83 44.21
N LEU A 375 -37.63 4.02 44.28
CA LEU A 375 -38.26 4.92 45.23
C LEU A 375 -38.66 4.12 46.45
N THR A 376 -38.08 4.44 47.60
CA THR A 376 -38.41 3.83 48.87
C THR A 376 -39.32 4.79 49.64
N VAL A 377 -40.53 4.37 49.92
CA VAL A 377 -41.49 5.15 50.69
C VAL A 377 -41.56 4.57 52.11
N THR A 378 -41.20 5.41 53.07
CA THR A 378 -41.35 5.06 54.50
C THR A 378 -42.72 5.48 54.98
N ILE A 379 -43.48 4.54 55.52
CA ILE A 379 -44.76 4.73 56.11
C ILE A 379 -44.58 4.81 57.62
N HIS A 380 -44.93 5.92 58.21
CA HIS A 380 -44.85 6.09 59.65
C HIS A 380 -46.19 5.84 60.28
N GLY A 381 -46.18 5.07 61.37
CA GLY A 381 -47.36 4.81 62.18
C GLY A 381 -47.71 5.94 63.13
N GLN A 382 -48.97 6.03 63.44
CA GLN A 382 -49.50 6.83 64.55
C GLN A 382 -50.14 5.89 65.59
N ASP A 383 -50.19 6.33 66.84
CA ASP A 383 -50.85 5.51 67.89
C ASP A 383 -52.35 5.44 67.65
N GLU A 384 -52.77 4.29 67.18
CA GLU A 384 -54.16 3.90 67.07
C GLU A 384 -54.47 2.78 68.06
N TYR A 385 -54.94 3.03 69.22
CA TYR A 385 -55.37 2.07 70.22
C TYR A 385 -54.38 0.94 70.62
N PRO A 386 -54.06 0.79 71.86
CA PRO A 386 -53.16 -0.28 72.32
C PRO A 386 -53.89 -1.61 72.21
N GLY A 387 -53.55 -2.41 71.21
CA GLY A 387 -54.02 -3.80 71.12
C GLY A 387 -54.04 -4.49 69.77
N ASP A 388 -53.69 -3.82 68.67
CA ASP A 388 -53.70 -4.50 67.34
C ASP A 388 -52.43 -5.29 67.05
N LEU A 389 -52.68 -6.58 66.85
CA LEU A 389 -51.62 -7.55 66.41
C LEU A 389 -51.41 -7.46 64.90
N ILE A 390 -50.20 -7.06 64.52
CA ILE A 390 -49.72 -7.12 63.12
C ILE A 390 -49.34 -8.57 62.84
N GLU A 391 -50.29 -9.36 62.27
CA GLU A 391 -49.97 -10.67 61.77
C GLU A 391 -49.09 -10.62 60.52
N ASP A 392 -48.04 -11.39 60.60
CA ASP A 392 -46.98 -11.76 59.69
C ASP A 392 -47.39 -11.66 58.20
N ALA A 393 -47.01 -10.58 57.53
CA ALA A 393 -47.21 -10.42 56.10
C ALA A 393 -46.14 -11.16 55.31
N ARG A 394 -46.43 -12.38 54.92
CA ARG A 394 -45.61 -13.10 53.91
C ARG A 394 -45.85 -12.53 52.53
N THR A 395 -44.95 -11.78 52.05
CA THR A 395 -44.91 -11.44 50.64
C THR A 395 -43.87 -12.28 49.91
N THR A 396 -44.38 -13.24 49.16
CA THR A 396 -43.58 -13.79 48.06
C THR A 396 -43.74 -12.86 46.88
N LEU A 397 -42.75 -12.00 46.68
CA LEU A 397 -42.71 -11.12 45.48
C LEU A 397 -42.24 -11.99 44.31
N THR A 398 -43.14 -12.34 43.41
CA THR A 398 -42.80 -12.80 42.08
C THR A 398 -42.80 -11.57 41.16
N ALA A 399 -41.66 -10.91 41.06
CA ALA A 399 -41.51 -9.87 40.06
C ALA A 399 -41.31 -10.52 38.68
N PRO A 400 -42.08 -10.20 37.67
CA PRO A 400 -41.71 -10.58 36.31
C PRO A 400 -40.39 -9.84 35.97
N LEU A 401 -39.36 -10.62 35.72
CA LEU A 401 -38.12 -10.05 35.19
C LEU A 401 -38.43 -9.29 33.90
N PRO A 402 -38.21 -7.99 33.83
CA PRO A 402 -38.31 -7.29 32.57
C PRO A 402 -37.26 -7.88 31.63
N ILE A 403 -37.67 -8.30 30.45
CA ILE A 403 -36.78 -8.64 29.37
C ILE A 403 -36.32 -7.33 28.76
N PRO A 404 -35.06 -6.88 28.96
CA PRO A 404 -34.56 -5.68 28.29
C PRO A 404 -34.52 -5.88 26.79
N PRO A 405 -34.82 -4.87 25.96
CA PRO A 405 -34.87 -5.00 24.52
C PRO A 405 -33.53 -5.17 23.85
N GLU A 406 -32.41 -5.05 24.55
CA GLU A 406 -31.06 -5.23 23.97
C GLU A 406 -30.26 -6.31 24.70
N THR A 407 -29.85 -7.30 23.90
CA THR A 407 -29.25 -8.56 24.34
C THR A 407 -27.83 -8.45 24.89
N GLU A 408 -27.09 -7.37 24.63
CA GLU A 408 -25.70 -7.24 25.09
C GLU A 408 -25.56 -6.91 26.58
N SER A 409 -26.50 -6.20 27.16
CA SER A 409 -26.47 -5.88 28.60
C SER A 409 -26.95 -7.04 29.50
N ILE A 410 -27.64 -8.03 28.95
CA ILE A 410 -28.16 -9.19 29.70
C ILE A 410 -27.07 -10.23 29.93
N LEU A 411 -26.09 -10.32 29.03
CA LEU A 411 -25.05 -11.35 29.05
C LEU A 411 -24.10 -11.25 30.26
N GLY A 412 -23.95 -10.06 30.83
CA GLY A 412 -23.07 -9.84 31.98
C GLY A 412 -23.67 -10.09 33.36
N THR A 413 -24.99 -10.26 33.48
CA THR A 413 -25.67 -10.31 34.79
C THR A 413 -26.45 -11.59 35.09
N LEU A 414 -26.73 -12.44 34.09
CA LEU A 414 -27.46 -13.69 34.31
C LEU A 414 -26.48 -14.86 34.37
N THR A 415 -26.39 -15.48 35.54
CA THR A 415 -25.64 -16.74 35.75
C THR A 415 -26.46 -17.94 35.27
N GLY A 416 -25.84 -18.82 34.49
CA GLY A 416 -26.47 -20.06 34.04
C GLY A 416 -27.09 -20.03 32.63
N LEU A 417 -26.86 -19.00 31.85
CA LEU A 417 -27.22 -18.98 30.44
C LEU A 417 -26.34 -19.94 29.65
N ALA A 418 -26.95 -20.67 28.73
CA ALA A 418 -26.24 -21.51 27.79
C ALA A 418 -26.44 -21.03 26.36
N TYR A 419 -25.33 -20.94 25.64
CA TYR A 419 -25.33 -20.75 24.21
C TYR A 419 -25.53 -22.07 23.50
N ASN A 420 -26.30 -22.07 22.43
CA ASN A 420 -26.42 -23.21 21.53
C ASN A 420 -26.29 -22.73 20.10
N LEU A 421 -25.45 -23.40 19.34
CA LEU A 421 -25.32 -23.13 17.91
C LEU A 421 -26.48 -23.74 17.15
N LEU A 422 -27.09 -22.96 16.27
CA LEU A 422 -28.12 -23.41 15.35
C LEU A 422 -27.44 -23.83 14.04
N GLY A 423 -27.57 -25.09 13.65
CA GLY A 423 -27.00 -25.60 12.40
C GLY A 423 -25.61 -26.25 12.52
N GLY A 424 -25.06 -26.36 13.74
CA GLY A 424 -23.76 -27.02 13.98
C GLY A 424 -22.59 -26.06 14.14
N THR A 425 -21.37 -26.61 14.17
CA THR A 425 -20.11 -25.87 14.37
C THR A 425 -19.35 -25.59 13.08
N SER A 426 -19.84 -26.08 11.92
CA SER A 426 -19.16 -25.94 10.62
C SER A 426 -19.69 -24.72 9.86
N GLY A 427 -18.80 -23.81 9.51
CA GLY A 427 -19.04 -22.78 8.51
C GLY A 427 -18.69 -23.27 7.10
N SER A 428 -18.80 -22.40 6.13
CA SER A 428 -18.45 -22.67 4.72
C SER A 428 -16.94 -22.77 4.52
N TYR A 429 -16.19 -21.97 5.29
CA TYR A 429 -14.74 -21.81 5.14
C TYR A 429 -13.94 -22.17 6.37
N GLY A 430 -14.61 -22.55 7.46
CA GLY A 430 -13.95 -22.91 8.71
C GLY A 430 -14.88 -23.53 9.73
N THR A 431 -14.44 -23.56 10.97
CA THR A 431 -15.20 -24.12 12.08
C THR A 431 -15.27 -23.16 13.25
N PHE A 432 -16.43 -23.10 13.87
CA PHE A 432 -16.67 -22.34 15.07
C PHE A 432 -16.61 -23.24 16.30
N THR A 433 -15.96 -22.79 17.35
CA THR A 433 -15.94 -23.46 18.66
C THR A 433 -16.51 -22.51 19.69
N LEU A 434 -17.59 -22.93 20.33
CA LEU A 434 -18.22 -22.19 21.41
C LEU A 434 -17.63 -22.64 22.75
N HIS A 435 -17.19 -21.67 23.56
CA HIS A 435 -16.64 -21.89 24.89
C HIS A 435 -17.70 -21.65 25.98
N GLY A 436 -17.49 -22.27 27.14
CA GLY A 436 -18.42 -22.15 28.28
C GLY A 436 -18.51 -20.74 28.90
N ASP A 437 -17.58 -19.86 28.58
CA ASP A 437 -17.57 -18.44 28.97
C ASP A 437 -18.33 -17.54 27.98
N GLY A 438 -18.89 -18.12 26.91
CA GLY A 438 -19.61 -17.39 25.86
C GLY A 438 -18.75 -16.87 24.74
N THR A 439 -17.44 -17.12 24.76
CA THR A 439 -16.54 -16.77 23.66
C THR A 439 -16.66 -17.75 22.50
N VAL A 440 -16.46 -17.29 21.28
CA VAL A 440 -16.44 -18.11 20.06
C VAL A 440 -15.05 -18.03 19.43
N THR A 441 -14.46 -19.20 19.17
CA THR A 441 -13.24 -19.29 18.36
C THR A 441 -13.60 -19.77 16.96
N TYR A 442 -13.18 -19.03 15.95
CA TYR A 442 -13.27 -19.44 14.55
C TYR A 442 -11.92 -19.96 14.08
N ASN A 443 -11.93 -21.15 13.45
CA ASN A 443 -10.75 -21.75 12.84
C ASN A 443 -10.95 -21.81 11.33
N LEU A 444 -10.25 -20.93 10.61
CA LEU A 444 -10.26 -20.90 9.15
C LEU A 444 -9.61 -22.17 8.59
N ASN A 445 -10.25 -22.79 7.61
CA ASN A 445 -9.63 -23.83 6.80
C ASN A 445 -8.86 -23.19 5.64
N ASN A 446 -7.65 -22.76 5.91
CA ASN A 446 -6.79 -22.08 4.94
C ASN A 446 -6.39 -22.93 3.74
N GLY A 447 -6.60 -24.24 3.77
CA GLY A 447 -6.35 -25.14 2.64
C GLY A 447 -7.50 -25.23 1.63
N LEU A 448 -8.59 -24.51 1.83
CA LEU A 448 -9.70 -24.48 0.87
C LEU A 448 -9.33 -23.63 -0.36
N PRO A 449 -9.55 -24.15 -1.58
CA PRO A 449 -9.27 -23.39 -2.80
C PRO A 449 -9.97 -22.03 -2.87
N ALA A 450 -11.17 -21.91 -2.32
CA ALA A 450 -11.90 -20.64 -2.29
C ALA A 450 -11.29 -19.60 -1.35
N VAL A 451 -10.56 -20.03 -0.33
CA VAL A 451 -9.84 -19.13 0.60
C VAL A 451 -8.52 -18.70 -0.01
N GLN A 452 -7.79 -19.65 -0.59
CA GLN A 452 -6.51 -19.41 -1.25
C GLN A 452 -6.62 -18.57 -2.54
N ALA A 453 -7.80 -18.49 -3.11
CA ALA A 453 -8.06 -17.75 -4.34
C ALA A 453 -8.43 -16.28 -4.11
N LEU A 454 -8.36 -15.81 -2.88
CA LEU A 454 -8.66 -14.41 -2.50
C LEU A 454 -7.41 -13.55 -2.62
N GLY A 455 -7.40 -12.63 -3.57
CA GLY A 455 -6.39 -11.59 -3.66
C GLY A 455 -6.60 -10.44 -2.68
N GLU A 456 -5.67 -9.48 -2.69
CA GLU A 456 -5.74 -8.30 -1.83
C GLU A 456 -7.01 -7.48 -2.07
N GLY A 457 -7.72 -7.19 -1.00
CA GLY A 457 -8.98 -6.44 -1.05
C GLY A 457 -10.22 -7.28 -1.28
N GLU A 458 -10.09 -8.56 -1.57
CA GLU A 458 -11.21 -9.49 -1.68
C GLU A 458 -11.61 -10.05 -0.32
N THR A 459 -12.88 -10.43 -0.18
CA THR A 459 -13.40 -10.96 1.09
C THR A 459 -14.37 -12.11 0.89
N LEU A 460 -14.32 -13.05 1.83
CA LEU A 460 -15.37 -14.05 2.09
C LEU A 460 -15.96 -13.83 3.47
N SER A 461 -17.14 -14.36 3.71
CA SER A 461 -17.75 -14.31 5.04
C SER A 461 -18.37 -15.64 5.44
N ASP A 462 -18.17 -15.98 6.71
CA ASP A 462 -18.83 -17.10 7.36
C ASP A 462 -19.75 -16.60 8.47
N THR A 463 -20.97 -17.10 8.51
CA THR A 463 -21.97 -16.67 9.49
C THR A 463 -22.54 -17.88 10.21
N ILE A 464 -22.52 -17.84 11.54
CA ILE A 464 -23.24 -18.80 12.38
C ILE A 464 -24.43 -18.14 13.05
N HIS A 465 -25.44 -18.94 13.27
CA HIS A 465 -26.59 -18.57 14.08
C HIS A 465 -26.54 -19.28 15.43
N TYR A 466 -26.93 -18.58 16.47
CA TYR A 466 -26.95 -19.14 17.82
C TYR A 466 -28.21 -18.75 18.56
N THR A 467 -28.53 -19.48 19.59
CA THR A 467 -29.52 -19.10 20.60
C THR A 467 -28.87 -19.00 21.96
N LEU A 468 -29.29 -18.01 22.72
CA LEU A 468 -28.93 -17.85 24.11
C LEU A 468 -30.18 -18.08 24.95
N GLY A 469 -30.14 -18.97 25.90
CA GLY A 469 -31.28 -19.27 26.73
C GLY A 469 -30.92 -20.01 28.00
N LEU A 470 -31.89 -20.18 28.87
CA LEU A 470 -31.75 -20.98 30.07
C LEU A 470 -31.90 -22.49 29.74
N PRO A 471 -31.00 -23.33 30.20
CA PRO A 471 -31.10 -24.77 29.98
C PRO A 471 -32.46 -25.33 30.48
N GLY A 472 -33.19 -25.99 29.58
CA GLY A 472 -34.48 -26.60 29.90
C GLY A 472 -35.70 -25.69 29.73
N LEU A 473 -35.53 -24.44 29.29
CA LEU A 473 -36.61 -23.50 29.04
C LEU A 473 -36.52 -22.93 27.61
N PRO A 474 -36.88 -23.69 26.57
CA PRO A 474 -36.69 -23.27 25.16
C PRO A 474 -37.50 -22.04 24.71
N LEU A 475 -38.51 -21.67 25.47
CA LEU A 475 -39.32 -20.45 25.19
C LEU A 475 -38.65 -19.17 25.68
N LEU A 476 -37.54 -19.26 26.41
CA LEU A 476 -36.76 -18.11 26.89
C LEU A 476 -35.38 -18.11 26.23
N SER A 477 -35.37 -18.16 24.92
CA SER A 477 -34.12 -18.04 24.13
C SER A 477 -34.21 -16.90 23.15
N VAL A 478 -33.08 -16.23 22.98
CA VAL A 478 -32.90 -15.17 21.99
C VAL A 478 -31.95 -15.69 20.91
N SER A 479 -32.28 -15.41 19.65
CA SER A 479 -31.45 -15.82 18.52
C SER A 479 -30.51 -14.67 18.12
N GLY A 480 -29.29 -15.00 17.78
CA GLY A 480 -28.29 -14.07 17.22
C GLY A 480 -27.53 -14.69 16.06
N SER A 481 -26.75 -13.87 15.38
CA SER A 481 -25.80 -14.31 14.38
C SER A 481 -24.43 -13.67 14.63
N TYR A 482 -23.39 -14.40 14.27
CA TYR A 482 -22.01 -13.92 14.32
C TYR A 482 -21.37 -14.14 12.95
N THR A 483 -20.83 -13.10 12.35
CA THR A 483 -20.21 -13.15 11.02
C THR A 483 -18.72 -12.85 11.14
N VAL A 484 -17.91 -13.72 10.55
CA VAL A 484 -16.47 -13.54 10.37
C VAL A 484 -16.24 -13.14 8.93
N THR A 485 -15.54 -12.06 8.71
CA THR A 485 -15.05 -11.66 7.39
C THR A 485 -13.62 -12.15 7.22
N ILE A 486 -13.37 -12.84 6.12
CA ILE A 486 -12.07 -13.37 5.72
C ILE A 486 -11.56 -12.44 4.63
N HIS A 487 -10.41 -11.82 4.85
CA HIS A 487 -9.77 -10.96 3.87
C HIS A 487 -8.70 -11.73 3.13
N GLY A 488 -8.61 -11.54 1.81
CA GLY A 488 -7.53 -12.05 0.99
C GLY A 488 -6.24 -11.25 1.16
N THR A 489 -5.15 -11.89 0.87
CA THR A 489 -3.81 -11.30 0.78
C THR A 489 -3.22 -11.65 -0.57
N ASN A 490 -2.44 -10.71 -1.15
CA ASN A 490 -1.81 -10.98 -2.43
C ASN A 490 -0.77 -12.10 -2.32
N ASP A 491 -0.95 -13.18 -3.06
CA ASP A 491 0.04 -14.23 -3.24
C ASP A 491 1.05 -13.82 -4.34
N LEU A 492 2.19 -14.48 -4.36
CA LEU A 492 3.17 -14.23 -5.41
C LEU A 492 2.94 -15.17 -6.59
N PRO A 493 2.95 -14.66 -7.82
CA PRO A 493 2.78 -15.51 -8.99
C PRO A 493 3.94 -16.51 -9.13
N ASP A 494 3.60 -17.73 -9.46
CA ASP A 494 4.56 -18.80 -9.77
C ASP A 494 4.86 -18.81 -11.28
N VAL A 495 6.13 -18.92 -11.61
CA VAL A 495 6.62 -18.97 -12.99
C VAL A 495 7.44 -20.22 -13.22
N ALA A 496 7.05 -20.99 -14.21
CA ALA A 496 7.76 -22.21 -14.58
C ALA A 496 9.07 -21.90 -15.32
N ALA A 497 10.11 -22.68 -15.04
CA ALA A 497 11.36 -22.59 -15.78
C ALA A 497 11.15 -22.99 -17.25
N ALA A 498 11.83 -22.28 -18.15
CA ALA A 498 11.83 -22.56 -19.57
C ALA A 498 13.26 -22.74 -20.10
N THR A 499 13.41 -23.47 -21.19
CA THR A 499 14.69 -23.69 -21.86
C THR A 499 14.56 -23.40 -23.35
N ALA A 500 15.60 -22.84 -23.92
CA ALA A 500 15.72 -22.64 -25.36
C ALA A 500 17.12 -23.08 -25.81
N GLN A 501 17.29 -23.29 -27.10
CA GLN A 501 18.56 -23.69 -27.69
C GLN A 501 18.90 -22.79 -28.88
N VAL A 502 20.13 -22.41 -28.95
CA VAL A 502 20.74 -21.72 -30.09
C VAL A 502 21.97 -22.49 -30.50
N THR A 503 22.40 -22.32 -31.73
CA THR A 503 23.61 -22.97 -32.25
C THR A 503 24.50 -21.90 -32.87
N GLU A 504 25.74 -21.83 -32.43
CA GLU A 504 26.71 -20.90 -33.00
C GLU A 504 26.80 -21.04 -34.52
N ASP A 505 27.09 -19.96 -35.20
CA ASP A 505 27.23 -19.82 -36.66
C ASP A 505 26.02 -20.19 -37.51
N THR A 506 25.01 -20.90 -36.96
CA THR A 506 23.91 -21.44 -37.79
C THR A 506 22.52 -21.07 -37.29
N ALA A 507 22.29 -21.04 -35.99
CA ALA A 507 21.00 -20.70 -35.39
C ALA A 507 21.19 -19.73 -34.21
N LEU A 508 21.45 -18.46 -34.54
CA LEU A 508 21.88 -17.44 -33.58
C LEU A 508 20.74 -16.90 -32.72
N THR A 509 19.50 -17.19 -33.06
CA THR A 509 18.36 -16.74 -32.30
C THR A 509 17.46 -17.90 -31.90
N ALA A 510 16.91 -17.82 -30.70
CA ALA A 510 15.81 -18.65 -30.25
C ALA A 510 14.65 -17.77 -29.86
N SER A 511 13.47 -18.07 -30.34
CA SER A 511 12.25 -17.37 -29.95
C SER A 511 11.16 -18.35 -29.54
N GLY A 512 10.28 -17.92 -28.70
CA GLY A 512 9.18 -18.74 -28.19
C GLY A 512 8.28 -17.93 -27.28
N THR A 513 7.44 -18.65 -26.56
CA THR A 513 6.60 -18.09 -25.52
C THR A 513 6.92 -18.82 -24.22
N LEU A 514 7.17 -18.09 -23.17
CA LEU A 514 7.34 -18.66 -21.83
C LEU A 514 6.04 -19.34 -21.39
N PRO A 515 6.09 -20.36 -20.53
CA PRO A 515 4.91 -20.90 -19.88
C PRO A 515 4.14 -19.77 -19.19
N ALA A 516 2.82 -19.76 -19.31
CA ALA A 516 1.99 -18.76 -18.65
C ALA A 516 2.27 -18.77 -17.13
N PRO A 517 2.44 -17.61 -16.51
CA PRO A 517 2.52 -17.55 -15.06
C PRO A 517 1.19 -18.02 -14.45
N HIS A 518 1.27 -18.57 -13.27
CA HIS A 518 0.12 -19.03 -12.49
C HIS A 518 0.12 -18.30 -11.16
N ASP A 519 -1.05 -17.83 -10.77
CA ASP A 519 -1.29 -17.26 -9.46
C ASP A 519 -2.40 -18.00 -8.75
N THR A 520 -2.29 -18.05 -7.44
CA THR A 520 -3.32 -18.62 -6.58
C THR A 520 -4.53 -17.69 -6.53
N ASP A 521 -4.28 -16.37 -6.61
CA ASP A 521 -5.31 -15.33 -6.67
C ASP A 521 -5.97 -15.32 -8.06
N ILE A 522 -7.15 -15.92 -8.14
CA ILE A 522 -7.79 -16.22 -9.43
C ILE A 522 -8.26 -14.99 -10.23
N HIS A 523 -8.32 -13.83 -9.59
CA HIS A 523 -8.74 -12.59 -10.22
C HIS A 523 -7.56 -11.70 -10.62
N ASP A 524 -6.34 -12.11 -10.31
CA ASP A 524 -5.16 -11.35 -10.65
C ASP A 524 -4.83 -11.38 -12.13
N THR A 525 -4.38 -10.25 -12.63
CA THR A 525 -3.97 -10.12 -14.02
C THR A 525 -2.47 -10.29 -14.13
N LEU A 526 -2.04 -11.44 -14.62
CA LEU A 526 -0.64 -11.80 -14.72
C LEU A 526 -0.02 -11.32 -16.04
N SER A 527 1.19 -10.79 -15.95
CA SER A 527 1.99 -10.44 -17.11
C SER A 527 3.48 -10.55 -16.77
N PHE A 528 4.30 -10.82 -17.76
CA PHE A 528 5.74 -10.76 -17.58
C PHE A 528 6.22 -9.31 -17.54
N LEU A 529 7.24 -9.04 -16.74
CA LEU A 529 7.95 -7.76 -16.81
C LEU A 529 8.76 -7.72 -18.11
N PRO A 530 8.45 -6.81 -19.04
CA PRO A 530 9.14 -6.73 -20.30
C PRO A 530 10.65 -6.48 -20.11
N GLN A 531 11.45 -7.22 -20.85
CA GLN A 531 12.90 -7.02 -20.93
C GLN A 531 13.26 -6.64 -22.36
N ASN A 532 14.05 -5.62 -22.51
CA ASN A 532 14.45 -5.16 -23.83
C ASN A 532 15.97 -5.32 -24.00
N ALA A 533 16.37 -6.39 -24.69
CA ALA A 533 17.75 -6.77 -24.89
C ALA A 533 18.56 -6.81 -23.58
N THR A 534 18.01 -7.47 -22.56
CA THR A 534 18.74 -7.69 -21.30
C THR A 534 19.93 -8.61 -21.54
N GLU A 535 21.12 -8.12 -21.21
CA GLU A 535 22.37 -8.84 -21.47
C GLU A 535 22.56 -10.02 -20.53
N GLY A 536 22.74 -11.18 -21.12
CA GLY A 536 23.22 -12.39 -20.46
C GLY A 536 24.71 -12.61 -20.70
N ALA A 537 25.27 -13.69 -20.17
CA ALA A 537 26.69 -14.01 -20.33
C ALA A 537 27.10 -14.22 -21.81
N TYR A 538 26.20 -14.73 -22.64
CA TYR A 538 26.51 -15.13 -24.02
C TYR A 538 25.51 -14.59 -25.05
N GLY A 539 24.63 -13.73 -24.68
CA GLY A 539 23.64 -13.17 -25.59
C GLY A 539 22.64 -12.28 -24.86
N SER A 540 21.71 -11.70 -25.59
CA SER A 540 20.69 -10.82 -25.05
C SER A 540 19.28 -11.42 -25.14
N LEU A 541 18.46 -11.13 -24.15
CA LEU A 541 17.06 -11.55 -24.05
C LEU A 541 16.13 -10.36 -24.25
N THR A 542 15.19 -10.47 -25.16
CA THR A 542 14.02 -9.61 -25.23
C THR A 542 12.80 -10.41 -24.78
N LEU A 543 12.02 -9.89 -23.87
CA LEU A 543 10.81 -10.52 -23.36
C LEU A 543 9.66 -9.50 -23.41
N ALA A 544 8.55 -9.87 -23.99
CA ALA A 544 7.34 -9.07 -23.99
C ALA A 544 6.43 -9.42 -22.80
N ALA A 545 5.51 -8.51 -22.45
CA ALA A 545 4.56 -8.71 -21.35
C ALA A 545 3.66 -9.95 -21.51
N ASP A 546 3.43 -10.39 -22.72
CA ASP A 546 2.66 -11.60 -23.06
C ASP A 546 3.49 -12.89 -23.04
N GLY A 547 4.74 -12.81 -22.62
CA GLY A 547 5.65 -13.95 -22.51
C GLY A 547 6.40 -14.33 -23.80
N HIS A 548 6.17 -13.63 -24.90
CA HIS A 548 6.95 -13.84 -26.11
C HIS A 548 8.38 -13.37 -25.89
N TYR A 549 9.35 -14.25 -26.17
CA TYR A 549 10.75 -13.93 -26.01
C TYR A 549 11.55 -14.18 -27.30
N THR A 550 12.63 -13.44 -27.41
CA THR A 550 13.70 -13.71 -28.38
C THR A 550 15.03 -13.59 -27.66
N TYR A 551 15.78 -14.66 -27.69
CA TYR A 551 17.18 -14.68 -27.29
C TYR A 551 18.07 -14.58 -28.52
N THR A 552 19.06 -13.72 -28.47
CA THR A 552 20.05 -13.53 -29.55
C THR A 552 21.45 -13.84 -29.00
N LEU A 553 22.12 -14.81 -29.59
CA LEU A 553 23.46 -15.22 -29.20
C LEU A 553 24.49 -14.19 -29.67
N HIS A 554 25.42 -13.81 -28.83
CA HIS A 554 26.61 -13.02 -29.17
C HIS A 554 27.63 -13.96 -29.86
N ASN A 555 27.39 -14.24 -31.12
CA ASN A 555 28.15 -15.22 -31.86
C ASN A 555 29.64 -14.86 -32.03
N ASP A 556 30.00 -13.60 -31.87
CA ASP A 556 31.38 -13.10 -31.92
C ASP A 556 32.14 -13.17 -30.58
N ALA A 557 31.47 -13.58 -29.52
CA ALA A 557 32.08 -13.77 -28.21
C ALA A 557 33.07 -14.96 -28.26
N ALA A 558 34.26 -14.76 -27.74
CA ALA A 558 35.34 -15.76 -27.79
C ALA A 558 34.93 -17.09 -27.12
N ASP A 559 34.16 -17.03 -26.03
CA ASP A 559 33.72 -18.23 -25.32
C ASP A 559 32.66 -19.01 -26.11
N VAL A 560 31.87 -18.33 -26.94
CA VAL A 560 30.90 -18.96 -27.86
C VAL A 560 31.62 -19.63 -29.02
N GLN A 561 32.58 -18.93 -29.65
CA GLN A 561 33.38 -19.46 -30.78
C GLN A 561 34.33 -20.60 -30.39
N ASN A 562 34.56 -20.81 -29.12
CA ASN A 562 35.39 -21.92 -28.61
C ASN A 562 34.58 -23.17 -28.23
N LEU A 563 33.24 -23.19 -28.47
CA LEU A 563 32.43 -24.39 -28.26
C LEU A 563 32.75 -25.43 -29.31
N HIS A 564 33.21 -26.59 -28.88
CA HIS A 564 33.52 -27.74 -29.74
C HIS A 564 32.46 -28.82 -29.54
N THR A 565 32.05 -29.47 -30.63
CA THR A 565 31.12 -30.61 -30.64
C THR A 565 31.71 -31.87 -30.09
#